data_6197068ced0abd7110aae285f095245b
#
_entry.id   6197068ced0abd7110aae285f095245b
#
_cell.length_a   1.000
_cell.length_b   1.000
_cell.length_c   1.000
_cell.angle_alpha   90.00
_cell.angle_beta   90.00
_cell.angle_gamma   90.00
#
_symmetry.space_group_name_H-M   'P 1'
#
loop_
_entity.id
_entity.type
_entity.pdbx_description
1 polymer ?
#
loop_
_entity_poly.entity_id
_entity_poly.type
_entity_poly.pdbx_seq_one_letter_code
_entity_poly.pdbx_strand_id
1 'polypeptide(L)'
;LFSYIDNVSYVITILGFASAGIAIALKDWFMSIFGWMVIVTSGSIQVGDRIKVTRNGVQAVGDVLDISLFKITIREDITYTSYTVNRRTGRIFFIPNNYIFSEMISNYTHSGLRTVWDGIDIPITFDSNHKKAQKIVRDILKHYSKGYTDITRKQLSKMRNKYQLRATGVEPRVYTFVEAHGIVISGWYLTNSYAALQLRSTMSPEIVDAFMKEDDIHIAYPTQQININDTQNAYGPSRQKILKELENESSTK
;
A
#
# COMPACT_ATOMS: atom_id res chain seq x y z
N LEU A 1 -12.13 44.53 -55.31
CA LEU A 1 -10.86 44.23 -54.58
C LEU A 1 -11.13 44.04 -53.08
N PHE A 2 -11.88 44.96 -52.42
CA PHE A 2 -12.20 44.87 -50.97
C PHE A 2 -12.98 43.60 -50.64
N SER A 3 -14.00 43.21 -51.41
CA SER A 3 -14.77 41.99 -51.20
C SER A 3 -13.93 40.70 -51.26
N TYR A 4 -12.83 40.69 -52.04
CA TYR A 4 -11.93 39.56 -52.14
C TYR A 4 -11.03 39.44 -50.89
N ILE A 5 -10.59 40.59 -50.35
CA ILE A 5 -9.78 40.66 -49.11
C ILE A 5 -10.58 40.19 -47.91
N ASP A 6 -11.88 40.56 -47.81
CA ASP A 6 -12.77 40.11 -46.73
C ASP A 6 -12.95 38.59 -46.73
N ASN A 7 -13.15 37.99 -47.94
CA ASN A 7 -13.29 36.55 -48.08
C ASN A 7 -12.00 35.79 -47.70
N VAL A 8 -10.84 36.32 -48.06
CA VAL A 8 -9.53 35.72 -47.66
C VAL A 8 -9.35 35.78 -46.15
N SER A 9 -9.69 36.90 -45.51
CA SER A 9 -9.63 37.06 -44.05
C SER A 9 -10.52 36.04 -43.32
N TYR A 10 -11.72 35.80 -43.85
CA TYR A 10 -12.66 34.79 -43.32
C TYR A 10 -12.11 33.37 -43.40
N VAL A 11 -11.52 33.01 -44.54
CA VAL A 11 -10.90 31.69 -44.74
C VAL A 11 -9.71 31.48 -43.81
N ILE A 12 -8.85 32.50 -43.61
CA ILE A 12 -7.73 32.42 -42.67
C ILE A 12 -8.21 32.21 -41.23
N THR A 13 -9.27 32.94 -40.85
CA THR A 13 -9.86 32.82 -39.50
C THR A 13 -10.41 31.40 -39.27
N ILE A 14 -11.16 30.86 -40.23
CA ILE A 14 -11.71 29.50 -40.16
C ILE A 14 -10.61 28.45 -40.09
N LEU A 15 -9.55 28.58 -40.90
CA LEU A 15 -8.39 27.71 -40.89
C LEU A 15 -7.65 27.79 -39.55
N GLY A 16 -7.56 28.99 -38.98
CA GLY A 16 -6.99 29.21 -37.66
C GLY A 16 -7.74 28.44 -36.54
N PHE A 17 -9.07 28.55 -36.52
CA PHE A 17 -9.87 27.80 -35.56
C PHE A 17 -9.86 26.30 -35.82
N ALA A 18 -9.89 25.86 -37.06
CA ALA A 18 -9.79 24.45 -37.39
C ALA A 18 -8.45 23.85 -36.99
N SER A 19 -7.35 24.55 -37.26
CA SER A 19 -5.99 24.09 -36.85
C SER A 19 -5.83 24.04 -35.32
N ALA A 20 -6.37 25.01 -34.57
CA ALA A 20 -6.38 25.00 -33.13
C ALA A 20 -7.19 23.79 -32.58
N GLY A 21 -8.36 23.51 -33.16
CA GLY A 21 -9.17 22.35 -32.82
C GLY A 21 -8.42 21.01 -33.03
N ILE A 22 -7.75 20.89 -34.18
CA ILE A 22 -6.94 19.72 -34.52
C ILE A 22 -5.76 19.60 -33.55
N ALA A 23 -5.07 20.69 -33.22
CA ALA A 23 -3.95 20.68 -32.28
C ALA A 23 -4.38 20.21 -30.90
N ILE A 24 -5.54 20.64 -30.40
CA ILE A 24 -6.09 20.19 -29.11
C ILE A 24 -6.47 18.70 -29.20
N ALA A 25 -7.08 18.25 -30.26
CA ALA A 25 -7.48 16.86 -30.46
C ALA A 25 -6.27 15.91 -30.51
N LEU A 26 -5.15 16.33 -31.06
CA LEU A 26 -3.94 15.53 -31.20
C LEU A 26 -2.95 15.70 -30.03
N LYS A 27 -3.25 16.55 -29.06
CA LYS A 27 -2.36 16.86 -27.92
C LYS A 27 -1.82 15.61 -27.25
N ASP A 28 -2.69 14.67 -26.86
CA ASP A 28 -2.29 13.49 -26.11
C ASP A 28 -1.44 12.53 -26.96
N TRP A 29 -1.65 12.51 -28.24
CA TRP A 29 -0.86 11.72 -29.16
C TRP A 29 0.58 12.23 -29.23
N PHE A 30 0.79 13.54 -29.40
CA PHE A 30 2.12 14.15 -29.34
C PHE A 30 2.77 13.99 -27.97
N MET A 31 2.01 14.21 -26.89
CA MET A 31 2.52 14.04 -25.53
C MET A 31 2.96 12.62 -25.26
N SER A 32 2.35 11.60 -25.87
CA SER A 32 2.80 10.21 -25.74
C SER A 32 4.13 9.96 -26.43
N ILE A 33 4.39 10.57 -27.59
CA ILE A 33 5.69 10.50 -28.27
C ILE A 33 6.78 11.17 -27.42
N PHE A 34 6.52 12.37 -26.89
CA PHE A 34 7.45 13.05 -25.99
C PHE A 34 7.69 12.26 -24.70
N GLY A 35 6.62 11.65 -24.14
CA GLY A 35 6.71 10.76 -22.98
C GLY A 35 7.63 9.58 -23.25
N TRP A 36 7.51 8.92 -24.38
CA TRP A 36 8.39 7.85 -24.81
C TRP A 36 9.86 8.33 -24.89
N MET A 37 10.09 9.48 -25.51
CA MET A 37 11.44 10.06 -25.61
C MET A 37 12.05 10.32 -24.23
N VAL A 38 11.28 10.90 -23.30
CA VAL A 38 11.73 11.14 -21.92
C VAL A 38 12.06 9.83 -21.22
N ILE A 39 11.19 8.81 -21.30
CA ILE A 39 11.40 7.52 -20.66
C ILE A 39 12.69 6.86 -21.17
N VAL A 40 12.87 6.80 -22.48
CA VAL A 40 14.03 6.13 -23.10
C VAL A 40 15.34 6.87 -22.84
N THR A 41 15.33 8.21 -22.93
CA THR A 41 16.55 9.02 -22.74
C THR A 41 16.96 9.11 -21.27
N SER A 42 15.98 9.18 -20.33
CA SER A 42 16.29 9.25 -18.90
C SER A 42 16.59 7.89 -18.27
N GLY A 43 16.19 6.78 -18.91
CA GLY A 43 16.26 5.45 -18.33
C GLY A 43 15.45 5.30 -17.04
N SER A 44 14.42 6.13 -16.86
CA SER A 44 13.58 6.12 -15.65
C SER A 44 12.76 4.86 -15.51
N ILE A 45 12.36 4.27 -16.63
CA ILE A 45 11.62 3.00 -16.73
C ILE A 45 12.29 2.17 -17.80
N GLN A 46 12.52 0.88 -17.52
CA GLN A 46 13.12 -0.07 -18.44
C GLN A 46 12.26 -1.33 -18.54
N VAL A 47 12.40 -2.07 -19.65
CA VAL A 47 11.77 -3.39 -19.78
C VAL A 47 12.31 -4.31 -18.69
N GLY A 48 11.40 -5.01 -18.01
CA GLY A 48 11.69 -5.84 -16.84
C GLY A 48 11.60 -5.09 -15.50
N ASP A 49 11.39 -3.77 -15.49
CA ASP A 49 11.13 -3.04 -14.25
C ASP A 49 9.74 -3.35 -13.71
N ARG A 50 9.62 -3.33 -12.38
CA ARG A 50 8.33 -3.34 -11.68
C ARG A 50 7.91 -1.92 -11.39
N ILE A 51 6.79 -1.50 -11.96
CA ILE A 51 6.26 -0.15 -11.78
C ILE A 51 4.85 -0.16 -11.18
N LYS A 52 4.54 0.93 -10.52
CA LYS A 52 3.19 1.24 -10.03
C LYS A 52 2.75 2.55 -10.65
N VAL A 53 1.61 2.54 -11.28
CA VAL A 53 0.94 3.74 -11.83
C VAL A 53 -0.33 3.98 -11.04
N THR A 54 -0.53 5.22 -10.61
CA THR A 54 -1.74 5.61 -9.87
C THR A 54 -2.47 6.70 -10.64
N ARG A 55 -3.75 6.48 -10.97
CA ARG A 55 -4.62 7.45 -11.62
C ARG A 55 -6.01 7.40 -11.02
N ASN A 56 -6.55 8.54 -10.61
CA ASN A 56 -7.90 8.68 -10.05
C ASN A 56 -8.21 7.64 -8.94
N GLY A 57 -7.25 7.36 -8.07
CA GLY A 57 -7.39 6.37 -7.00
C GLY A 57 -7.22 4.91 -7.44
N VAL A 58 -7.19 4.63 -8.74
CA VAL A 58 -6.91 3.30 -9.26
C VAL A 58 -5.41 3.08 -9.36
N GLN A 59 -4.95 1.94 -8.86
CA GLN A 59 -3.55 1.57 -8.88
C GLN A 59 -3.35 0.35 -9.77
N ALA A 60 -2.39 0.45 -10.70
CA ALA A 60 -1.90 -0.67 -11.48
C ALA A 60 -0.45 -0.94 -11.11
N VAL A 61 -0.12 -2.17 -10.71
CA VAL A 61 1.23 -2.62 -10.40
C VAL A 61 1.56 -3.79 -11.31
N GLY A 62 2.74 -3.78 -11.91
CA GLY A 62 3.14 -4.87 -12.79
C GLY A 62 4.55 -4.70 -13.35
N ASP A 63 4.97 -5.74 -14.04
CA ASP A 63 6.27 -5.80 -14.69
C ASP A 63 6.19 -5.28 -16.12
N VAL A 64 7.09 -4.39 -16.49
CA VAL A 64 7.16 -3.80 -17.83
C VAL A 64 7.60 -4.86 -18.84
N LEU A 65 6.72 -5.17 -19.78
CA LEU A 65 7.00 -6.10 -20.88
C LEU A 65 7.59 -5.39 -22.08
N ASP A 66 7.08 -4.19 -22.40
CA ASP A 66 7.47 -3.43 -23.58
C ASP A 66 7.22 -1.93 -23.38
N ILE A 67 8.04 -1.11 -24.05
CA ILE A 67 7.91 0.34 -24.11
C ILE A 67 7.86 0.76 -25.57
N SER A 68 6.66 0.87 -26.11
CA SER A 68 6.41 1.30 -27.48
C SER A 68 6.27 2.82 -27.57
N LEU A 69 6.23 3.37 -28.79
CA LEU A 69 6.18 4.81 -29.04
C LEU A 69 5.02 5.54 -28.34
N PHE A 70 3.87 4.88 -28.15
CA PHE A 70 2.67 5.49 -27.58
C PHE A 70 2.30 4.97 -26.18
N LYS A 71 2.81 3.79 -25.79
CA LYS A 71 2.38 3.12 -24.58
C LYS A 71 3.46 2.27 -23.94
N ILE A 72 3.39 2.13 -22.63
CA ILE A 72 4.06 1.10 -21.84
C ILE A 72 3.10 -0.08 -21.69
N THR A 73 3.58 -1.29 -21.94
CA THR A 73 2.84 -2.52 -21.70
C THR A 73 3.34 -3.16 -20.41
N ILE A 74 2.46 -3.36 -19.44
CA ILE A 74 2.81 -4.01 -18.18
C ILE A 74 1.97 -5.27 -17.98
N ARG A 75 2.58 -6.29 -17.37
CA ARG A 75 1.91 -7.48 -16.86
C ARG A 75 1.60 -7.30 -15.39
N GLU A 76 0.33 -7.33 -15.05
CA GLU A 76 -0.11 -7.18 -13.66
C GLU A 76 0.51 -8.21 -12.73
N ASP A 77 0.87 -7.76 -11.54
CA ASP A 77 1.29 -8.63 -10.45
C ASP A 77 0.50 -8.31 -9.16
N ILE A 78 0.42 -9.31 -8.28
CA ILE A 78 -0.24 -9.16 -6.98
C ILE A 78 0.71 -8.49 -6.00
N THR A 79 0.22 -7.45 -5.34
CA THR A 79 0.87 -6.86 -4.16
C THR A 79 0.07 -7.22 -2.91
N TYR A 80 0.69 -7.09 -1.74
CA TYR A 80 -0.01 -7.31 -0.47
C TYR A 80 -1.28 -6.43 -0.33
N THR A 81 -1.27 -5.21 -0.86
CA THR A 81 -2.43 -4.32 -0.82
C THR A 81 -3.53 -4.69 -1.81
N SER A 82 -3.22 -5.44 -2.85
CA SER A 82 -4.17 -5.80 -3.90
C SER A 82 -4.68 -7.25 -3.82
N TYR A 83 -4.05 -8.13 -3.03
CA TYR A 83 -4.39 -9.55 -3.00
C TYR A 83 -5.81 -9.82 -2.47
N THR A 84 -6.34 -8.96 -1.61
CA THR A 84 -7.70 -9.09 -1.07
C THR A 84 -8.77 -8.72 -2.07
N VAL A 85 -8.47 -7.76 -2.97
CA VAL A 85 -9.40 -7.21 -3.96
C VAL A 85 -9.28 -7.95 -5.30
N ASN A 86 -8.04 -8.22 -5.72
CA ASN A 86 -7.73 -8.83 -7.01
C ASN A 86 -6.86 -10.07 -6.81
N ARG A 87 -7.47 -11.24 -6.68
CA ARG A 87 -6.75 -12.52 -6.66
C ARG A 87 -6.35 -13.02 -8.05
N ARG A 88 -6.81 -12.36 -9.11
CA ARG A 88 -6.48 -12.69 -10.50
C ARG A 88 -5.36 -11.77 -10.96
N THR A 89 -4.25 -12.37 -11.36
CA THR A 89 -3.09 -11.67 -11.93
C THR A 89 -2.86 -12.07 -13.37
N GLY A 90 -1.88 -11.40 -13.98
CA GLY A 90 -1.47 -11.69 -15.34
C GLY A 90 -2.27 -10.92 -16.39
N ARG A 91 -3.10 -9.96 -15.98
CA ARG A 91 -3.71 -9.01 -16.93
C ARG A 91 -2.63 -8.13 -17.55
N ILE A 92 -2.85 -7.77 -18.80
CA ILE A 92 -1.97 -6.83 -19.49
C ILE A 92 -2.64 -5.46 -19.45
N PHE A 93 -1.90 -4.48 -18.90
CA PHE A 93 -2.30 -3.08 -18.94
C PHE A 93 -1.50 -2.34 -20.00
N PHE A 94 -2.19 -1.47 -20.71
CA PHE A 94 -1.61 -0.53 -21.66
C PHE A 94 -1.67 0.86 -21.06
N ILE A 95 -0.52 1.43 -20.75
CA ILE A 95 -0.38 2.73 -20.10
C ILE A 95 0.15 3.71 -21.14
N PRO A 96 -0.60 4.77 -21.50
CA PRO A 96 -0.10 5.79 -22.42
C PRO A 96 1.17 6.47 -21.87
N ASN A 97 2.16 6.73 -22.72
CA ASN A 97 3.43 7.31 -22.30
C ASN A 97 3.30 8.75 -21.77
N ASN A 98 2.24 9.50 -22.16
CA ASN A 98 1.98 10.84 -21.65
C ASN A 98 1.71 10.87 -20.15
N TYR A 99 1.42 9.72 -19.49
CA TYR A 99 1.26 9.62 -18.05
C TYR A 99 2.52 9.96 -17.27
N ILE A 100 3.70 9.91 -17.90
CA ILE A 100 4.95 10.35 -17.25
C ILE A 100 4.90 11.84 -16.84
N PHE A 101 4.03 12.64 -17.46
CA PHE A 101 3.88 14.06 -17.17
C PHE A 101 2.71 14.39 -16.25
N SER A 102 1.70 13.53 -16.18
CA SER A 102 0.45 13.81 -15.47
C SER A 102 0.17 12.92 -14.26
N GLU A 103 0.76 11.71 -14.23
CA GLU A 103 0.46 10.73 -13.21
C GLU A 103 1.67 10.39 -12.35
N MET A 104 1.43 9.90 -11.14
CA MET A 104 2.51 9.41 -10.28
C MET A 104 2.89 8.00 -10.71
N ILE A 105 4.13 7.84 -11.18
CA ILE A 105 4.71 6.55 -11.53
C ILE A 105 5.84 6.24 -10.54
N SER A 106 5.72 5.12 -9.83
CA SER A 106 6.76 4.61 -8.92
C SER A 106 7.46 3.42 -9.57
N ASN A 107 8.78 3.41 -9.57
CA ASN A 107 9.58 2.30 -10.05
C ASN A 107 10.25 1.58 -8.87
N TYR A 108 9.87 0.33 -8.60
CA TYR A 108 10.38 -0.47 -7.49
C TYR A 108 11.77 -1.07 -7.77
N THR A 109 12.19 -1.08 -9.04
CA THR A 109 13.43 -1.76 -9.47
C THR A 109 14.41 -0.81 -10.13
N HIS A 110 14.16 0.51 -10.00
CA HIS A 110 14.96 1.55 -10.64
C HIS A 110 16.46 1.39 -10.40
N SER A 111 17.25 1.52 -11.44
CA SER A 111 18.73 1.40 -11.41
C SER A 111 19.22 0.06 -10.83
N GLY A 112 18.44 -1.01 -11.01
CA GLY A 112 18.78 -2.36 -10.53
C GLY A 112 18.57 -2.59 -9.04
N LEU A 113 17.97 -1.64 -8.32
CA LEU A 113 17.52 -1.84 -6.92
C LEU A 113 16.29 -2.74 -6.96
N ARG A 114 16.46 -4.01 -6.60
CA ARG A 114 15.36 -5.01 -6.63
C ARG A 114 14.76 -5.29 -5.27
N THR A 115 15.14 -4.51 -4.25
CA THR A 115 14.67 -4.67 -2.88
C THR A 115 13.80 -3.51 -2.47
N VAL A 116 12.74 -3.81 -1.74
CA VAL A 116 11.77 -2.86 -1.19
C VAL A 116 11.62 -3.10 0.30
N TRP A 117 11.21 -2.07 1.03
CA TRP A 117 10.75 -2.21 2.41
C TRP A 117 9.36 -2.81 2.43
N ASP A 118 9.17 -3.82 3.25
CA ASP A 118 7.87 -4.40 3.60
C ASP A 118 7.75 -4.48 5.12
N GLY A 119 6.53 -4.69 5.63
CA GLY A 119 6.28 -4.73 7.06
C GLY A 119 5.26 -5.80 7.44
N ILE A 120 5.40 -6.33 8.66
CA ILE A 120 4.44 -7.23 9.29
C ILE A 120 3.99 -6.59 10.59
N ASP A 121 2.68 -6.45 10.76
CA ASP A 121 2.06 -5.91 11.96
C ASP A 121 1.35 -7.03 12.71
N ILE A 122 1.70 -7.21 13.99
CA ILE A 122 1.13 -8.25 14.84
C ILE A 122 0.61 -7.59 16.12
N PRO A 123 -0.70 -7.56 16.32
CA PRO A 123 -1.29 -7.03 17.55
C PRO A 123 -1.14 -8.03 18.70
N ILE A 124 -0.69 -7.54 19.85
CA ILE A 124 -0.63 -8.29 21.11
C ILE A 124 -1.44 -7.55 22.17
N THR A 125 -1.86 -8.25 23.21
CA THR A 125 -2.64 -7.66 24.31
C THR A 125 -1.80 -6.72 25.16
N PHE A 126 -2.42 -5.80 25.90
CA PHE A 126 -1.73 -4.80 26.73
C PHE A 126 -0.93 -5.42 27.89
N ASP A 127 -1.31 -6.58 28.36
CA ASP A 127 -0.66 -7.35 29.43
C ASP A 127 0.51 -8.20 28.91
N SER A 128 0.71 -8.28 27.58
CA SER A 128 1.79 -9.04 26.98
C SER A 128 3.17 -8.41 27.19
N ASN A 129 4.18 -9.24 27.23
CA ASN A 129 5.59 -8.81 27.28
C ASN A 129 6.06 -8.29 25.91
N HIS A 130 5.74 -7.03 25.61
CA HIS A 130 6.07 -6.39 24.33
C HIS A 130 7.57 -6.35 24.03
N LYS A 131 8.45 -6.29 25.06
CA LYS A 131 9.91 -6.30 24.84
C LYS A 131 10.41 -7.65 24.34
N LYS A 132 9.85 -8.73 24.86
CA LYS A 132 10.14 -10.10 24.43
C LYS A 132 9.60 -10.34 23.02
N ALA A 133 8.36 -9.92 22.76
CA ALA A 133 7.74 -9.97 21.43
C ALA A 133 8.56 -9.21 20.38
N GLN A 134 9.03 -8.00 20.68
CA GLN A 134 9.94 -7.24 19.80
C GLN A 134 11.22 -7.99 19.46
N LYS A 135 11.82 -8.67 20.46
CA LYS A 135 13.06 -9.43 20.27
C LYS A 135 12.82 -10.61 19.32
N ILE A 136 11.77 -11.39 19.56
CA ILE A 136 11.40 -12.54 18.73
C ILE A 136 11.18 -12.10 17.26
N VAL A 137 10.35 -11.08 17.05
CA VAL A 137 10.09 -10.55 15.70
C VAL A 137 11.38 -10.08 15.06
N ARG A 138 12.22 -9.33 15.77
CA ARG A 138 13.50 -8.84 15.25
C ARG A 138 14.44 -9.97 14.82
N ASP A 139 14.52 -11.04 15.59
CA ASP A 139 15.42 -12.16 15.31
C ASP A 139 14.94 -12.94 14.07
N ILE A 140 13.63 -13.18 13.94
CA ILE A 140 13.02 -13.79 12.76
C ILE A 140 13.25 -12.92 11.51
N LEU A 141 12.94 -11.61 11.60
CA LEU A 141 13.17 -10.70 10.49
C LEU A 141 14.63 -10.65 10.04
N LYS A 142 15.58 -10.64 10.98
CA LYS A 142 17.01 -10.67 10.66
C LYS A 142 17.40 -11.96 9.95
N HIS A 143 16.87 -13.09 10.37
CA HIS A 143 17.14 -14.38 9.75
C HIS A 143 16.75 -14.37 8.26
N TYR A 144 15.52 -13.97 7.96
CA TYR A 144 14.98 -14.00 6.58
C TYR A 144 15.47 -12.85 5.69
N SER A 145 15.76 -11.68 6.24
CA SER A 145 16.15 -10.50 5.44
C SER A 145 17.66 -10.34 5.24
N LYS A 146 18.51 -11.16 5.86
CA LYS A 146 19.98 -11.02 5.83
C LYS A 146 20.54 -10.89 4.42
N GLY A 147 20.14 -11.78 3.51
CA GLY A 147 20.60 -11.77 2.13
C GLY A 147 20.17 -10.50 1.37
N TYR A 148 18.95 -10.04 1.58
CA TYR A 148 18.41 -8.83 0.95
C TYR A 148 19.08 -7.56 1.50
N THR A 149 19.36 -7.51 2.80
CA THR A 149 20.09 -6.42 3.45
C THR A 149 21.48 -6.22 2.82
N ASP A 150 22.22 -7.29 2.61
CA ASP A 150 23.56 -7.24 2.01
C ASP A 150 23.53 -6.81 0.55
N ILE A 151 22.58 -7.35 -0.23
CA ILE A 151 22.36 -6.94 -1.62
C ILE A 151 22.03 -5.46 -1.69
N THR A 152 21.06 -4.99 -0.90
CA THR A 152 20.62 -3.59 -0.86
C THR A 152 21.77 -2.67 -0.49
N ARG A 153 22.59 -3.02 0.51
CA ARG A 153 23.74 -2.21 0.92
C ARG A 153 24.71 -2.00 -0.24
N LYS A 154 25.00 -3.05 -1.01
CA LYS A 154 25.86 -2.97 -2.21
C LYS A 154 25.23 -2.12 -3.32
N GLN A 155 23.93 -2.26 -3.55
CA GLN A 155 23.20 -1.50 -4.58
C GLN A 155 23.11 -0.01 -4.21
N LEU A 156 22.75 0.31 -2.98
CA LEU A 156 22.69 1.70 -2.49
C LEU A 156 24.06 2.37 -2.54
N SER A 157 25.15 1.65 -2.26
CA SER A 157 26.51 2.18 -2.40
C SER A 157 26.80 2.62 -3.83
N LYS A 158 26.38 1.85 -4.84
CA LYS A 158 26.52 2.23 -6.25
C LYS A 158 25.66 3.43 -6.63
N MET A 159 24.44 3.52 -6.08
CA MET A 159 23.48 4.60 -6.36
C MET A 159 23.88 5.93 -5.69
N ARG A 160 24.63 5.90 -4.59
CA ARG A 160 25.05 7.11 -3.85
C ARG A 160 25.77 8.13 -4.74
N ASN A 161 26.59 7.66 -5.67
CA ASN A 161 27.33 8.53 -6.56
C ASN A 161 26.41 9.25 -7.57
N LYS A 162 25.28 8.62 -7.93
CA LYS A 162 24.32 9.18 -8.91
C LYS A 162 23.27 10.10 -8.25
N TYR A 163 22.81 9.76 -7.02
CA TYR A 163 21.60 10.37 -6.41
C TYR A 163 21.88 11.09 -5.09
N GLN A 164 23.13 11.21 -4.65
CA GLN A 164 23.52 11.82 -3.36
C GLN A 164 22.69 11.29 -2.17
N LEU A 165 22.41 9.99 -2.18
CA LEU A 165 21.59 9.35 -1.14
C LEU A 165 22.31 9.42 0.22
N ARG A 166 21.56 9.78 1.27
CA ARG A 166 22.06 9.66 2.65
C ARG A 166 22.26 8.18 3.01
N ALA A 167 23.21 7.92 3.91
CA ALA A 167 23.38 6.58 4.46
C ALA A 167 22.15 6.24 5.32
N THR A 168 21.26 5.44 4.79
CA THR A 168 20.11 4.89 5.53
C THR A 168 20.46 3.49 6.03
N GLY A 169 20.13 3.20 7.28
CA GLY A 169 20.24 1.85 7.81
C GLY A 169 19.34 0.90 7.04
N VAL A 170 19.90 -0.19 6.58
CA VAL A 170 19.21 -1.25 5.79
C VAL A 170 18.80 -2.44 6.66
N GLU A 171 19.14 -2.40 7.95
CA GLU A 171 18.81 -3.46 8.90
C GLU A 171 17.31 -3.49 9.22
N PRO A 172 16.73 -4.67 9.48
CA PRO A 172 15.36 -4.78 9.98
C PRO A 172 15.13 -3.98 11.24
N ARG A 173 13.97 -3.36 11.34
CA ARG A 173 13.54 -2.53 12.47
C ARG A 173 12.25 -3.06 13.03
N VAL A 174 12.08 -2.99 14.34
CA VAL A 174 10.82 -3.31 15.00
C VAL A 174 10.37 -2.11 15.79
N TYR A 175 9.18 -1.65 15.47
CA TYR A 175 8.49 -0.55 16.14
C TYR A 175 7.36 -1.11 16.99
N THR A 176 6.96 -0.35 18.00
CA THR A 176 5.82 -0.69 18.85
C THR A 176 4.87 0.49 18.85
N PHE A 177 3.63 0.23 18.47
CA PHE A 177 2.56 1.22 18.46
C PHE A 177 1.46 0.79 19.45
N VAL A 178 0.85 1.78 20.11
CA VAL A 178 -0.32 1.54 20.97
C VAL A 178 -1.55 1.85 20.15
N GLU A 179 -2.43 0.86 20.01
CA GLU A 179 -3.69 0.99 19.28
C GLU A 179 -4.90 0.67 20.17
N ALA A 180 -6.10 0.87 19.67
CA ALA A 180 -7.33 0.74 20.43
C ALA A 180 -7.53 -0.68 21.04
N HIS A 181 -7.00 -1.72 20.42
CA HIS A 181 -7.24 -3.12 20.80
C HIS A 181 -5.99 -3.80 21.39
N GLY A 182 -4.88 -3.08 21.55
CA GLY A 182 -3.65 -3.66 22.06
C GLY A 182 -2.40 -2.91 21.61
N ILE A 183 -1.27 -3.60 21.73
CA ILE A 183 0.04 -3.12 21.30
C ILE A 183 0.36 -3.78 19.97
N VAL A 184 0.66 -2.99 18.93
CA VAL A 184 1.08 -3.52 17.62
C VAL A 184 2.60 -3.58 17.55
N ILE A 185 3.13 -4.77 17.35
CA ILE A 185 4.53 -5.02 17.04
C ILE A 185 4.69 -4.96 15.53
N SER A 186 5.27 -3.87 15.04
CA SER A 186 5.45 -3.60 13.61
C SER A 186 6.89 -3.88 13.20
N GLY A 187 7.08 -4.96 12.49
CA GLY A 187 8.39 -5.39 11.99
C GLY A 187 8.62 -4.96 10.55
N TRP A 188 9.66 -4.14 10.29
CA TRP A 188 10.01 -3.64 8.97
C TRP A 188 11.30 -4.27 8.50
N TYR A 189 11.31 -4.76 7.26
CA TYR A 189 12.43 -5.50 6.68
C TYR A 189 12.54 -5.26 5.17
N LEU A 190 13.73 -5.54 4.65
CA LEU A 190 13.97 -5.52 3.21
C LEU A 190 13.68 -6.89 2.59
N THR A 191 12.98 -6.87 1.47
CA THR A 191 12.64 -8.06 0.69
C THR A 191 12.83 -7.79 -0.81
N ASN A 192 12.75 -8.85 -1.60
CA ASN A 192 12.70 -8.73 -3.06
C ASN A 192 11.33 -8.21 -3.50
N SER A 193 11.31 -7.21 -4.38
CA SER A 193 10.09 -6.63 -4.93
C SER A 193 9.17 -7.64 -5.63
N TYR A 194 9.73 -8.77 -6.10
CA TYR A 194 8.97 -9.85 -6.76
C TYR A 194 8.47 -10.93 -5.80
N ALA A 195 9.05 -11.05 -4.60
CA ALA A 195 8.77 -12.13 -3.65
C ALA A 195 8.28 -11.64 -2.28
N ALA A 196 7.88 -10.39 -2.16
CA ALA A 196 7.46 -9.78 -0.89
C ALA A 196 6.31 -10.54 -0.23
N LEU A 197 5.28 -10.89 -0.99
CA LEU A 197 4.11 -11.61 -0.48
C LEU A 197 4.48 -13.02 0.02
N GLN A 198 5.35 -13.73 -0.70
CA GLN A 198 5.79 -15.07 -0.31
C GLN A 198 6.59 -15.02 1.00
N LEU A 199 7.53 -14.08 1.11
CA LEU A 199 8.36 -13.95 2.32
C LEU A 199 7.50 -13.61 3.54
N ARG A 200 6.55 -12.69 3.41
CA ARG A 200 5.59 -12.35 4.46
C ARG A 200 4.77 -13.58 4.88
N SER A 201 4.26 -14.35 3.91
CA SER A 201 3.50 -15.57 4.17
C SER A 201 4.32 -16.66 4.88
N THR A 202 5.64 -16.68 4.70
CA THR A 202 6.53 -17.61 5.40
C THR A 202 6.81 -17.16 6.84
N MET A 203 7.07 -15.87 7.04
CA MET A 203 7.42 -15.34 8.38
C MET A 203 6.22 -15.22 9.32
N SER A 204 5.03 -14.93 8.80
CA SER A 204 3.85 -14.71 9.63
C SER A 204 3.51 -15.90 10.53
N PRO A 205 3.41 -17.15 10.02
CA PRO A 205 3.16 -18.31 10.85
C PRO A 205 4.30 -18.55 11.87
N GLU A 206 5.56 -18.38 11.47
CA GLU A 206 6.70 -18.58 12.37
C GLU A 206 6.67 -17.62 13.57
N ILE A 207 6.28 -16.36 13.34
CA ILE A 207 6.12 -15.39 14.41
C ILE A 207 4.96 -15.80 15.33
N VAL A 208 3.82 -16.21 14.76
CA VAL A 208 2.67 -16.68 15.55
C VAL A 208 3.05 -17.90 16.39
N ASP A 209 3.72 -18.88 15.80
CA ASP A 209 4.16 -20.09 16.49
C ASP A 209 5.18 -19.78 17.59
N ALA A 210 6.06 -18.79 17.37
CA ALA A 210 7.00 -18.35 18.38
C ALA A 210 6.30 -17.64 19.54
N PHE A 211 5.27 -16.84 19.27
CA PHE A 211 4.47 -16.19 20.31
C PHE A 211 3.64 -17.19 21.12
N MET A 212 3.07 -18.21 20.48
CA MET A 212 2.27 -19.24 21.14
C MET A 212 3.09 -20.15 22.08
N LYS A 213 4.43 -20.17 21.95
CA LYS A 213 5.32 -20.89 22.86
C LYS A 213 5.64 -20.11 24.13
N GLU A 214 5.25 -18.85 24.19
CA GLU A 214 5.55 -17.96 25.30
C GLU A 214 4.28 -17.70 26.11
N ASP A 215 4.31 -18.00 27.41
CA ASP A 215 3.16 -17.85 28.30
C ASP A 215 2.81 -16.39 28.60
N ASP A 216 3.73 -15.46 28.31
CA ASP A 216 3.61 -14.03 28.59
C ASP A 216 3.34 -13.18 27.33
N ILE A 217 3.00 -13.81 26.19
CA ILE A 217 2.68 -13.12 24.94
C ILE A 217 1.35 -13.64 24.40
N HIS A 218 0.35 -12.76 24.31
CA HIS A 218 -0.99 -13.09 23.82
C HIS A 218 -1.33 -12.23 22.60
N ILE A 219 -1.80 -12.86 21.50
CA ILE A 219 -2.25 -12.15 20.31
C ILE A 219 -3.56 -11.44 20.65
N ALA A 220 -3.65 -10.14 20.30
CA ALA A 220 -4.84 -9.36 20.52
C ALA A 220 -5.94 -9.69 19.49
N TYR A 221 -7.16 -9.83 19.98
CA TYR A 221 -8.37 -9.93 19.17
C TYR A 221 -9.20 -8.68 19.36
N PRO A 222 -10.04 -8.28 18.38
CA PRO A 222 -11.03 -7.24 18.60
C PRO A 222 -11.95 -7.65 19.77
N THR A 223 -11.81 -6.99 20.92
CA THR A 223 -12.61 -7.25 22.12
C THR A 223 -13.59 -6.11 22.35
N GLN A 224 -14.79 -6.44 22.80
CA GLN A 224 -15.79 -5.47 23.26
C GLN A 224 -16.11 -5.77 24.73
N GLN A 225 -16.01 -4.76 25.57
CA GLN A 225 -16.50 -4.84 26.94
C GLN A 225 -17.98 -4.43 26.95
N ILE A 226 -18.87 -5.39 27.14
CA ILE A 226 -20.30 -5.14 27.27
C ILE A 226 -20.61 -5.02 28.76
N ASN A 227 -20.87 -3.80 29.22
CA ASN A 227 -21.43 -3.59 30.56
C ASN A 227 -22.93 -3.84 30.51
N ILE A 228 -23.36 -5.02 30.97
CA ILE A 228 -24.76 -5.31 31.17
C ILE A 228 -25.13 -4.65 32.50
N ASN A 229 -25.66 -3.43 32.42
CA ASN A 229 -26.31 -2.84 33.57
C ASN A 229 -27.57 -3.67 33.86
N ASP A 230 -27.57 -4.35 34.98
CA ASP A 230 -28.71 -5.11 35.43
C ASP A 230 -29.87 -4.11 35.73
N THR A 231 -30.73 -3.93 34.75
CA THR A 231 -31.88 -3.00 34.80
C THR A 231 -32.98 -3.54 35.70
N GLN A 232 -32.73 -4.57 36.52
CA GLN A 232 -33.73 -5.06 37.50
C GLN A 232 -34.13 -3.99 38.50
N ASN A 233 -33.36 -2.94 38.70
CA ASN A 233 -33.73 -1.81 39.56
C ASN A 233 -34.39 -0.63 38.80
N ALA A 234 -34.49 -0.67 37.47
CA ALA A 234 -35.08 0.44 36.71
C ALA A 234 -36.60 0.39 36.56
N TYR A 235 -37.23 -0.72 36.92
CA TYR A 235 -38.68 -0.95 36.74
C TYR A 235 -39.44 -1.22 38.05
N GLY A 236 -39.13 -0.48 39.12
CA GLY A 236 -39.85 -0.58 40.37
C GLY A 236 -39.41 -1.73 41.29
N PRO A 237 -40.01 -1.84 42.48
CA PRO A 237 -39.64 -2.86 43.46
C PRO A 237 -39.81 -4.26 42.88
N SER A 238 -38.80 -5.11 43.08
CA SER A 238 -38.82 -6.49 42.59
C SER A 238 -40.11 -7.21 43.01
N ARG A 239 -40.63 -8.09 42.16
CA ARG A 239 -41.84 -8.91 42.41
C ARG A 239 -41.80 -9.57 43.79
N GLN A 240 -40.64 -9.91 44.30
CA GLN A 240 -40.45 -10.45 45.66
C GLN A 240 -40.72 -9.43 46.76
N LYS A 241 -40.45 -8.14 46.53
CA LYS A 241 -40.75 -7.09 47.51
C LYS A 241 -42.23 -6.80 47.57
N ILE A 242 -42.91 -6.80 46.42
CA ILE A 242 -44.36 -6.65 46.33
C ILE A 242 -45.09 -7.84 46.99
N LEU A 243 -44.60 -9.08 46.77
CA LEU A 243 -45.15 -10.28 47.36
C LEU A 243 -45.03 -10.28 48.92
N LYS A 244 -43.85 -9.86 49.45
CA LYS A 244 -43.66 -9.71 50.91
C LYS A 244 -44.53 -8.64 51.54
N GLU A 245 -44.76 -7.54 50.86
CA GLU A 245 -45.63 -6.47 51.29
C GLU A 245 -47.13 -6.97 51.35
N LEU A 246 -47.57 -7.71 50.35
CA LEU A 246 -48.89 -8.32 50.30
C LEU A 246 -49.09 -9.44 51.36
N GLU A 247 -48.08 -10.25 51.66
CA GLU A 247 -48.11 -11.25 52.73
C GLU A 247 -48.16 -10.59 54.09
N ASN A 248 -47.48 -9.51 54.33
CA ASN A 248 -47.55 -8.76 55.60
C ASN A 248 -48.87 -8.06 55.79
N GLU A 249 -49.54 -7.57 54.75
CA GLU A 249 -50.87 -6.96 54.82
C GLU A 249 -51.97 -8.01 55.08
N SER A 250 -51.76 -9.24 54.59
CA SER A 250 -52.74 -10.36 54.87
C SER A 250 -52.65 -10.96 56.28
N SER A 251 -51.49 -10.76 56.95
CA SER A 251 -51.27 -11.28 58.32
C SER A 251 -51.74 -10.31 59.43
N THR A 252 -52.16 -9.13 59.01
CA THR A 252 -52.60 -8.08 59.99
C THR A 252 -54.12 -7.88 60.03
N LYS A 253 -54.88 -8.73 59.35
CA LYS A 253 -56.32 -8.84 59.44
C LYS A 253 -56.72 -10.16 60.11
#